data_f57061b29006a030cf988be99c23b008
#
_entry.id   f57061b29006a030cf988be99c23b008
#
_cell.length_a   1.000
_cell.length_b   1.000
_cell.length_c   1.000
_cell.angle_alpha   90.00
_cell.angle_beta   90.00
_cell.angle_gamma   90.00
#
_symmetry.space_group_name_H-M   'P 1'
#
loop_
_entity.id
_entity.type
_entity.pdbx_description
1 polymer ?
#
loop_
_entity_poly.entity_id
_entity_poly.type
_entity_poly.pdbx_seq_one_letter_code
_entity_poly.pdbx_strand_id
1 'polypeptide(L)'
;MNVNIALLTVTDTRTLKTDKSGNILVDKISKANHNLVDRKICKDSKKAIKKILKDWIKKKKIDVIITTGGTGLTGRDITPEALDEIADKHIPGFGEVFRTISLKTVGTSSIQSRACAILANGKYIFALPGSSGGVTDAWDKILVHQLDINHKPCNFVELFPRLKEK
;
A
#
# COMPACT_ATOMS: atom_id res chain seq x y z
N MET A 1 15.46 11.72 2.26
CA MET A 1 15.19 10.87 3.45
C MET A 1 14.75 9.51 2.93
N ASN A 2 15.36 8.41 3.41
CA ASN A 2 14.97 7.07 3.00
C ASN A 2 13.83 6.57 3.90
N VAL A 3 12.75 6.10 3.29
CA VAL A 3 11.58 5.55 4.00
C VAL A 3 11.76 4.05 4.19
N ASN A 4 11.44 3.54 5.37
CA ASN A 4 11.48 2.11 5.68
C ASN A 4 10.11 1.48 5.39
N ILE A 5 10.06 0.63 4.38
CA ILE A 5 8.82 0.07 3.82
C ILE A 5 8.73 -1.42 4.13
N ALA A 6 7.57 -1.87 4.57
CA ALA A 6 7.21 -3.29 4.63
C ALA A 6 6.19 -3.61 3.52
N LEU A 7 6.36 -4.74 2.86
CA LEU A 7 5.53 -5.16 1.72
C LEU A 7 4.79 -6.47 2.03
N LEU A 8 3.46 -6.45 1.91
CA LEU A 8 2.59 -7.61 2.06
C LEU A 8 1.89 -7.93 0.75
N THR A 9 2.10 -9.12 0.23
CA THR A 9 1.29 -9.62 -0.89
C THR A 9 0.17 -10.51 -0.35
N VAL A 10 -1.06 -10.15 -0.68
CA VAL A 10 -2.27 -10.89 -0.31
C VAL A 10 -2.69 -11.74 -1.51
N THR A 11 -2.57 -13.06 -1.39
CA THR A 11 -2.83 -13.99 -2.47
C THR A 11 -2.93 -15.43 -1.97
N ASP A 12 -3.83 -16.22 -2.55
CA ASP A 12 -3.94 -17.66 -2.28
C ASP A 12 -3.04 -18.52 -3.17
N THR A 13 -2.51 -17.96 -4.26
CA THR A 13 -1.91 -18.75 -5.35
C THR A 13 -0.44 -18.44 -5.63
N ARG A 14 0.07 -17.29 -5.16
CA ARG A 14 1.44 -16.87 -5.46
C ARG A 14 2.42 -17.26 -4.34
N THR A 15 3.68 -17.43 -4.73
CA THR A 15 4.84 -17.54 -3.84
C THR A 15 5.74 -16.32 -4.05
N LEU A 16 6.75 -16.13 -3.22
CA LEU A 16 7.73 -15.04 -3.40
C LEU A 16 8.39 -15.06 -4.80
N LYS A 17 8.56 -16.26 -5.38
CA LYS A 17 9.13 -16.41 -6.73
C LYS A 17 8.16 -16.01 -7.84
N THR A 18 6.87 -16.26 -7.66
CA THR A 18 5.83 -16.05 -8.69
C THR A 18 5.01 -14.77 -8.48
N ASP A 19 5.31 -14.01 -7.44
CA ASP A 19 4.64 -12.76 -7.05
C ASP A 19 5.14 -11.60 -7.93
N LYS A 20 4.53 -11.44 -9.10
CA LYS A 20 4.91 -10.40 -10.07
C LYS A 20 4.72 -8.99 -9.52
N SER A 21 3.56 -8.69 -8.93
CA SER A 21 3.27 -7.35 -8.39
C SER A 21 4.19 -7.00 -7.22
N GLY A 22 4.42 -7.93 -6.31
CA GLY A 22 5.37 -7.73 -5.21
C GLY A 22 6.80 -7.54 -5.70
N ASN A 23 7.26 -8.30 -6.72
CA ASN A 23 8.59 -8.12 -7.29
C ASN A 23 8.77 -6.75 -7.96
N ILE A 24 7.74 -6.26 -8.67
CA ILE A 24 7.74 -4.90 -9.23
C ILE A 24 7.90 -3.86 -8.12
N LEU A 25 7.16 -3.99 -7.03
CA LEU A 25 7.25 -3.05 -5.89
C LEU A 25 8.62 -3.11 -5.22
N VAL A 26 9.22 -4.29 -5.04
CA VAL A 26 10.59 -4.43 -4.50
C VAL A 26 11.59 -3.65 -5.34
N ASP A 27 11.55 -3.82 -6.68
CA ASP A 27 12.44 -3.11 -7.61
C ASP A 27 12.24 -1.59 -7.53
N LYS A 28 10.98 -1.13 -7.50
CA LYS A 28 10.64 0.30 -7.43
C LYS A 28 11.06 0.94 -6.11
N ILE A 29 10.84 0.26 -4.98
CA ILE A 29 11.28 0.69 -3.64
C ILE A 29 12.80 0.90 -3.63
N SER A 30 13.55 -0.06 -4.16
CA SER A 30 15.01 -0.01 -4.24
C SER A 30 15.49 1.12 -5.15
N LYS A 31 14.91 1.27 -6.35
CA LYS A 31 15.27 2.34 -7.31
C LYS A 31 15.00 3.74 -6.78
N ALA A 32 14.02 3.89 -5.89
CA ALA A 32 13.72 5.15 -5.21
C ALA A 32 14.59 5.39 -3.96
N ASN A 33 15.61 4.55 -3.72
CA ASN A 33 16.49 4.61 -2.55
C ASN A 33 15.74 4.50 -1.21
N HIS A 34 14.61 3.78 -1.17
CA HIS A 34 13.92 3.41 0.06
C HIS A 34 14.37 2.03 0.55
N ASN A 35 14.15 1.76 1.83
CA ASN A 35 14.55 0.50 2.45
C ASN A 35 13.37 -0.47 2.51
N LEU A 36 13.47 -1.61 1.83
CA LEU A 36 12.54 -2.72 2.06
C LEU A 36 12.98 -3.47 3.33
N VAL A 37 12.28 -3.27 4.45
CA VAL A 37 12.67 -3.82 5.75
C VAL A 37 12.01 -5.13 6.11
N ASP A 38 10.90 -5.47 5.47
CA ASP A 38 10.23 -6.78 5.61
C ASP A 38 9.36 -7.05 4.37
N ARG A 39 9.25 -8.32 3.97
CA ARG A 39 8.36 -8.75 2.89
C ARG A 39 7.69 -10.05 3.26
N LYS A 40 6.36 -10.12 3.15
CA LYS A 40 5.56 -11.31 3.42
C LYS A 40 4.50 -11.54 2.37
N ILE A 41 4.07 -12.80 2.29
CA ILE A 41 2.87 -13.21 1.56
C ILE A 41 1.90 -13.81 2.59
N CYS A 42 0.61 -13.52 2.44
CA CYS A 42 -0.43 -14.20 3.18
C CYS A 42 -1.63 -14.53 2.27
N LYS A 43 -2.46 -15.45 2.75
CA LYS A 43 -3.72 -15.80 2.10
C LYS A 43 -4.73 -14.66 2.18
N ASP A 44 -5.71 -14.68 1.28
CA ASP A 44 -6.90 -13.81 1.29
C ASP A 44 -7.77 -14.12 2.52
N SER A 45 -7.26 -13.77 3.70
CA SER A 45 -7.88 -13.95 5.00
C SER A 45 -7.73 -12.69 5.84
N LYS A 46 -8.86 -12.09 6.22
CA LYS A 46 -8.87 -10.88 7.06
C LYS A 46 -8.08 -11.07 8.35
N LYS A 47 -8.17 -12.25 8.97
CA LYS A 47 -7.39 -12.61 10.18
C LYS A 47 -5.89 -12.63 9.90
N ALA A 48 -5.46 -13.24 8.79
CA ALA A 48 -4.05 -13.33 8.41
C ALA A 48 -3.47 -11.94 8.09
N ILE A 49 -4.17 -11.14 7.29
CA ILE A 49 -3.79 -9.77 6.94
C ILE A 49 -3.64 -8.93 8.22
N LYS A 50 -4.68 -8.87 9.06
CA LYS A 50 -4.65 -8.09 10.30
C LYS A 50 -3.54 -8.51 11.26
N LYS A 51 -3.26 -9.81 11.38
CA LYS A 51 -2.17 -10.30 12.24
C LYS A 51 -0.84 -9.70 11.82
N ILE A 52 -0.50 -9.78 10.53
CA ILE A 52 0.76 -9.25 10.00
C ILE A 52 0.82 -7.72 10.14
N LEU A 53 -0.25 -7.04 9.76
CA LEU A 53 -0.30 -5.57 9.85
C LEU A 53 -0.18 -5.09 11.30
N LYS A 54 -0.89 -5.70 12.25
CA LYS A 54 -0.79 -5.37 13.68
C LYS A 54 0.61 -5.60 14.25
N ASP A 55 1.31 -6.63 13.79
CA ASP A 55 2.70 -6.86 14.17
C ASP A 55 3.63 -5.78 13.58
N TRP A 56 3.41 -5.38 12.34
CA TRP A 56 4.23 -4.39 11.66
C TRP A 56 4.00 -2.96 12.17
N ILE A 57 2.77 -2.57 12.46
CA ILE A 57 2.50 -1.21 13.00
C ILE A 57 3.13 -0.97 14.37
N LYS A 58 3.48 -2.03 15.13
CA LYS A 58 4.21 -1.93 16.41
C LYS A 58 5.73 -1.77 16.22
N LYS A 59 6.29 -2.15 15.05
CA LYS A 59 7.73 -2.10 14.81
C LYS A 59 8.18 -0.67 14.52
N LYS A 60 9.00 -0.09 15.39
CA LYS A 60 9.52 1.30 15.24
C LYS A 60 10.26 1.53 13.92
N LYS A 61 10.93 0.50 13.40
CA LYS A 61 11.72 0.57 12.16
C LYS A 61 10.90 0.60 10.86
N ILE A 62 9.59 0.46 10.91
CA ILE A 62 8.72 0.53 9.72
C ILE A 62 8.03 1.89 9.73
N ASP A 63 8.10 2.62 8.62
CA ASP A 63 7.44 3.91 8.44
C ASP A 63 6.15 3.74 7.62
N VAL A 64 6.21 2.94 6.56
CA VAL A 64 5.14 2.72 5.59
C VAL A 64 4.92 1.23 5.37
N ILE A 65 3.67 0.83 5.20
CA ILE A 65 3.28 -0.52 4.81
C ILE A 65 2.58 -0.43 3.46
N ILE A 66 2.98 -1.27 2.51
CA ILE A 66 2.29 -1.43 1.23
C ILE A 66 1.73 -2.84 1.18
N THR A 67 0.43 -2.97 0.89
CA THR A 67 -0.18 -4.26 0.56
C THR A 67 -0.52 -4.29 -0.93
N THR A 68 -0.45 -5.44 -1.56
CA THR A 68 -0.88 -5.66 -2.95
C THR A 68 -1.73 -6.91 -3.02
N GLY A 69 -2.88 -6.81 -3.68
CA GLY A 69 -3.88 -7.88 -3.80
C GLY A 69 -5.06 -7.74 -2.86
N GLY A 70 -6.15 -8.44 -3.18
CA GLY A 70 -7.38 -8.47 -2.39
C GLY A 70 -8.18 -7.16 -2.36
N THR A 71 -8.06 -6.31 -3.40
CA THR A 71 -8.75 -5.01 -3.47
C THR A 71 -9.87 -4.96 -4.53
N GLY A 72 -10.26 -6.10 -5.09
CA GLY A 72 -11.37 -6.20 -6.04
C GLY A 72 -12.74 -6.34 -5.36
N LEU A 73 -13.71 -6.87 -6.10
CA LEU A 73 -15.12 -6.98 -5.69
C LEU A 73 -15.57 -8.42 -5.40
N THR A 74 -14.69 -9.40 -5.56
CA THR A 74 -15.07 -10.80 -5.30
C THR A 74 -15.16 -11.05 -3.79
N GLY A 75 -15.85 -12.12 -3.39
CA GLY A 75 -15.97 -12.48 -1.97
C GLY A 75 -14.64 -12.81 -1.29
N ARG A 76 -13.56 -12.98 -2.07
CA ARG A 76 -12.20 -13.21 -1.54
C ARG A 76 -11.41 -11.90 -1.36
N ASP A 77 -11.82 -10.82 -2.02
CA ASP A 77 -11.19 -9.52 -1.92
C ASP A 77 -11.61 -8.85 -0.62
N ILE A 78 -10.74 -8.88 0.39
CA ILE A 78 -11.04 -8.46 1.76
C ILE A 78 -9.96 -7.55 2.36
N THR A 79 -8.98 -7.12 1.58
CA THR A 79 -7.90 -6.26 2.07
C THR A 79 -8.43 -4.92 2.60
N PRO A 80 -9.34 -4.20 1.93
CA PRO A 80 -9.92 -2.97 2.46
C PRO A 80 -10.60 -3.18 3.81
N GLU A 81 -11.41 -4.24 3.94
CA GLU A 81 -12.11 -4.57 5.19
C GLU A 81 -11.15 -4.90 6.35
N ALA A 82 -9.99 -5.49 6.03
CA ALA A 82 -8.96 -5.74 7.03
C ALA A 82 -8.29 -4.45 7.50
N LEU A 83 -8.09 -3.49 6.58
CA LEU A 83 -7.57 -2.18 6.89
C LEU A 83 -8.55 -1.35 7.72
N ASP A 84 -9.84 -1.35 7.36
CA ASP A 84 -10.89 -0.60 8.07
C ASP A 84 -10.91 -0.93 9.57
N GLU A 85 -10.70 -2.19 9.94
CA GLU A 85 -10.71 -2.63 11.34
C GLU A 85 -9.48 -2.19 12.16
N ILE A 86 -8.45 -1.64 11.53
CA ILE A 86 -7.23 -1.19 12.22
C ILE A 86 -6.91 0.29 11.97
N ALA A 87 -7.75 0.97 11.20
CA ALA A 87 -7.53 2.36 10.82
C ALA A 87 -7.78 3.31 11.99
N ASP A 88 -6.83 4.22 12.23
CA ASP A 88 -7.06 5.41 13.04
C ASP A 88 -7.71 6.51 12.20
N LYS A 89 -7.30 6.63 10.92
CA LYS A 89 -7.85 7.55 9.93
C LYS A 89 -7.83 6.92 8.54
N HIS A 90 -8.86 7.20 7.76
CA HIS A 90 -8.87 6.89 6.31
C HIS A 90 -8.23 8.02 5.51
N ILE A 91 -7.61 7.66 4.38
CA ILE A 91 -7.03 8.61 3.42
C ILE A 91 -7.77 8.44 2.08
N PRO A 92 -9.02 8.93 1.97
CA PRO A 92 -9.85 8.69 0.79
C PRO A 92 -9.23 9.24 -0.49
N GLY A 93 -8.51 10.36 -0.39
CA GLY A 93 -7.84 10.99 -1.52
C GLY A 93 -6.86 10.07 -2.25
N PHE A 94 -6.23 9.11 -1.56
CA PHE A 94 -5.38 8.13 -2.25
C PHE A 94 -6.17 7.30 -3.26
N GLY A 95 -7.29 6.73 -2.84
CA GLY A 95 -8.14 5.91 -3.72
C GLY A 95 -8.78 6.73 -4.85
N GLU A 96 -9.16 7.96 -4.59
CA GLU A 96 -9.72 8.90 -5.58
C GLU A 96 -8.69 9.20 -6.67
N VAL A 97 -7.48 9.61 -6.30
CA VAL A 97 -6.39 9.89 -7.23
C VAL A 97 -5.98 8.62 -7.99
N PHE A 98 -5.86 7.47 -7.31
CA PHE A 98 -5.53 6.21 -7.96
C PHE A 98 -6.56 5.83 -9.03
N ARG A 99 -7.86 5.90 -8.74
CA ARG A 99 -8.93 5.59 -9.72
C ARG A 99 -8.98 6.58 -10.87
N THR A 100 -8.71 7.86 -10.61
CA THR A 100 -8.59 8.89 -11.66
C THR A 100 -7.44 8.58 -12.63
N ILE A 101 -6.30 8.14 -12.10
CA ILE A 101 -5.15 7.70 -12.90
C ILE A 101 -5.51 6.45 -13.70
N SER A 102 -6.10 5.45 -13.04
CA SER A 102 -6.49 4.18 -13.65
C SER A 102 -7.53 4.35 -14.77
N LEU A 103 -8.40 5.36 -14.67
CA LEU A 103 -9.37 5.68 -15.72
C LEU A 103 -8.69 5.94 -17.07
N LYS A 104 -7.49 6.52 -17.07
CA LYS A 104 -6.72 6.82 -18.29
C LYS A 104 -6.10 5.56 -18.92
N THR A 105 -5.88 4.51 -18.14
CA THR A 105 -5.19 3.28 -18.60
C THR A 105 -6.16 2.14 -18.86
N VAL A 106 -7.19 1.97 -18.03
CA VAL A 106 -8.14 0.85 -18.11
C VAL A 106 -9.59 1.29 -18.31
N GLY A 107 -9.83 2.58 -18.53
CA GLY A 107 -11.15 3.13 -18.73
C GLY A 107 -12.06 2.90 -17.53
N THR A 108 -13.35 2.67 -17.77
CA THR A 108 -14.36 2.47 -16.72
C THR A 108 -14.12 1.25 -15.83
N SER A 109 -13.23 0.32 -16.21
CA SER A 109 -12.83 -0.79 -15.34
C SER A 109 -12.19 -0.32 -14.04
N SER A 110 -11.69 0.91 -13.98
CA SER A 110 -11.17 1.55 -12.76
C SER A 110 -12.19 1.59 -11.61
N ILE A 111 -13.50 1.59 -11.92
CA ILE A 111 -14.59 1.59 -10.93
C ILE A 111 -14.58 0.34 -10.04
N GLN A 112 -14.00 -0.77 -10.52
CA GLN A 112 -13.93 -2.02 -9.76
C GLN A 112 -12.80 -2.03 -8.73
N SER A 113 -11.89 -1.05 -8.76
CA SER A 113 -10.79 -0.99 -7.82
C SER A 113 -11.21 -0.36 -6.49
N ARG A 114 -10.98 -1.09 -5.40
CA ARG A 114 -11.13 -0.60 -4.03
C ARG A 114 -9.79 -0.25 -3.39
N ALA A 115 -8.79 0.12 -4.21
CA ALA A 115 -7.52 0.64 -3.70
C ALA A 115 -7.78 1.77 -2.71
N CYS A 116 -7.13 1.71 -1.55
CA CYS A 116 -7.35 2.62 -0.44
C CYS A 116 -6.08 2.83 0.38
N ALA A 117 -6.11 3.81 1.28
CA ALA A 117 -5.04 4.02 2.23
C ALA A 117 -5.60 4.45 3.59
N ILE A 118 -4.86 4.11 4.63
CA ILE A 118 -5.18 4.44 6.02
C ILE A 118 -3.94 4.92 6.77
N LEU A 119 -4.18 5.59 7.89
CA LEU A 119 -3.21 5.81 8.95
C LEU A 119 -3.54 4.86 10.11
N ALA A 120 -2.54 4.14 10.62
CA ALA A 120 -2.68 3.27 11.77
C ALA A 120 -1.44 3.36 12.68
N ASN A 121 -1.62 3.78 13.93
CA ASN A 121 -0.56 3.97 14.92
C ASN A 121 0.64 4.79 14.38
N GLY A 122 0.34 5.85 13.64
CA GLY A 122 1.35 6.75 13.05
C GLY A 122 2.13 6.15 11.88
N LYS A 123 1.54 5.19 11.16
CA LYS A 123 2.10 4.61 9.94
C LYS A 123 1.10 4.67 8.81
N TYR A 124 1.56 5.00 7.62
CA TYR A 124 0.74 4.89 6.42
C TYR A 124 0.65 3.43 5.97
N ILE A 125 -0.53 3.01 5.58
CA ILE A 125 -0.78 1.70 4.97
C ILE A 125 -1.54 1.92 3.66
N PHE A 126 -0.95 1.51 2.55
CA PHE A 126 -1.52 1.61 1.21
C PHE A 126 -1.93 0.23 0.72
N ALA A 127 -3.18 0.06 0.30
CA ALA A 127 -3.68 -1.15 -0.32
C ALA A 127 -3.79 -0.96 -1.84
N LEU A 128 -2.93 -1.66 -2.57
CA LEU A 128 -2.81 -1.58 -4.02
C LEU A 128 -3.46 -2.80 -4.69
N PRO A 129 -3.90 -2.69 -5.94
CA PRO A 129 -4.36 -3.84 -6.71
C PRO A 129 -3.29 -4.94 -6.82
N GLY A 130 -3.72 -6.16 -7.08
CA GLY A 130 -2.82 -7.29 -7.32
C GLY A 130 -2.24 -7.36 -8.74
N SER A 131 -2.65 -6.47 -9.64
CA SER A 131 -2.17 -6.45 -11.02
C SER A 131 -0.85 -5.70 -11.18
N SER A 132 0.00 -6.15 -12.10
CA SER A 132 1.28 -5.49 -12.41
C SER A 132 1.09 -4.04 -12.88
N GLY A 133 0.07 -3.76 -13.70
CA GLY A 133 -0.25 -2.40 -14.14
C GLY A 133 -0.71 -1.52 -12.99
N GLY A 134 -1.58 -2.03 -12.12
CA GLY A 134 -2.11 -1.28 -10.97
C GLY A 134 -1.02 -0.87 -9.98
N VAL A 135 -0.10 -1.78 -9.63
CA VAL A 135 1.01 -1.44 -8.72
C VAL A 135 2.01 -0.48 -9.36
N THR A 136 2.22 -0.61 -10.68
CA THR A 136 3.07 0.31 -11.44
C THR A 136 2.49 1.72 -11.45
N ASP A 137 1.21 1.87 -11.77
CA ASP A 137 0.53 3.17 -11.77
C ASP A 137 0.50 3.80 -10.37
N ALA A 138 0.18 3.02 -9.33
CA ALA A 138 0.16 3.50 -7.96
C ALA A 138 1.53 4.00 -7.50
N TRP A 139 2.59 3.27 -7.84
CA TRP A 139 3.94 3.68 -7.48
C TRP A 139 4.40 4.89 -8.29
N ASP A 140 4.44 4.77 -9.63
CA ASP A 140 5.09 5.76 -10.49
C ASP A 140 4.37 7.11 -10.52
N LYS A 141 3.05 7.11 -10.30
CA LYS A 141 2.22 8.31 -10.41
C LYS A 141 1.77 8.89 -9.07
N ILE A 142 1.94 8.14 -7.96
CA ILE A 142 1.54 8.61 -6.63
C ILE A 142 2.65 8.41 -5.61
N LEU A 143 3.02 7.15 -5.31
CA LEU A 143 3.84 6.86 -4.14
C LEU A 143 5.27 7.37 -4.26
N VAL A 144 5.90 7.30 -5.45
CA VAL A 144 7.25 7.82 -5.68
C VAL A 144 7.36 9.31 -5.35
N HIS A 145 6.29 10.06 -5.60
CA HIS A 145 6.24 11.50 -5.28
C HIS A 145 5.89 11.73 -3.81
N GLN A 146 4.89 11.04 -3.31
CA GLN A 146 4.38 11.24 -1.95
C GLN A 146 5.32 10.69 -0.87
N LEU A 147 6.23 9.79 -1.21
CA LEU A 147 7.27 9.28 -0.32
C LEU A 147 8.63 9.99 -0.51
N ASP A 148 8.70 11.01 -1.35
CA ASP A 148 9.87 11.88 -1.48
C ASP A 148 9.69 13.17 -0.67
N ILE A 149 10.59 13.40 0.32
CA ILE A 149 10.58 14.61 1.16
C ILE A 149 10.74 15.91 0.37
N ASN A 150 11.31 15.84 -0.85
CA ASN A 150 11.53 17.00 -1.71
C ASN A 150 10.32 17.35 -2.58
N HIS A 151 9.32 16.46 -2.66
CA HIS A 151 8.13 16.71 -3.45
C HIS A 151 7.29 17.85 -2.88
N LYS A 152 6.89 18.80 -3.73
CA LYS A 152 6.11 19.99 -3.36
C LYS A 152 4.77 20.01 -4.13
N PRO A 153 3.72 20.64 -3.55
CA PRO A 153 3.75 21.50 -2.35
C PRO A 153 3.76 20.73 -1.02
N CYS A 154 3.34 19.45 -0.98
CA CYS A 154 3.29 18.63 0.24
C CYS A 154 3.49 17.15 -0.11
N ASN A 155 3.94 16.39 0.88
CA ASN A 155 4.17 14.96 0.76
C ASN A 155 3.89 14.25 2.10
N PHE A 156 3.74 12.92 2.08
CA PHE A 156 3.48 12.16 3.30
C PHE A 156 4.66 12.14 4.28
N VAL A 157 5.91 12.25 3.77
CA VAL A 157 7.12 12.11 4.59
C VAL A 157 7.27 13.28 5.57
N GLU A 158 6.94 14.51 5.14
CA GLU A 158 7.03 15.69 6.02
C GLU A 158 6.06 15.63 7.20
N LEU A 159 5.01 14.79 7.12
CA LEU A 159 4.04 14.61 8.20
C LEU A 159 4.44 13.55 9.23
N PHE A 160 5.47 12.72 8.98
CA PHE A 160 5.86 11.64 9.90
C PHE A 160 6.03 12.09 11.36
N PRO A 161 6.70 13.23 11.68
CA PRO A 161 6.87 13.66 13.07
C PRO A 161 5.55 14.00 13.77
N ARG A 162 4.51 14.33 12.99
CA ARG A 162 3.22 14.85 13.47
C ARG A 162 2.09 13.81 13.48
N LEU A 163 2.31 12.60 12.92
CA LEU A 163 1.24 11.59 12.76
C LEU A 163 0.65 11.11 14.10
N LYS A 164 1.33 11.34 15.22
CA LYS A 164 0.89 10.95 16.58
C LYS A 164 0.55 12.14 17.46
N GLU A 165 0.51 13.35 16.94
CA GLU A 165 0.04 14.51 17.68
C GLU A 165 -1.40 14.30 18.17
N LYS A 166 -1.67 14.70 19.41
CA LYS A 166 -2.99 14.66 20.07
C LYS A 166 -3.63 16.04 20.06
#